data_2159040199c4678a5c18b9dba7750be5
#
_entry.id   2159040199c4678a5c18b9dba7750be5
#
_cell.length_a   1.000
_cell.length_b   1.000
_cell.length_c   1.000
_cell.angle_alpha   90.00
_cell.angle_beta   90.00
_cell.angle_gamma   90.00
#
_symmetry.space_group_name_H-M   'P 1'
#
loop_
_entity.id
_entity.type
_entity.pdbx_description
1 polymer ?
#
loop_
_entity_poly.entity_id
_entity_poly.type
_entity_poly.pdbx_seq_one_letter_code
_entity_poly.pdbx_strand_id
1 'polypeptide(L)'
;MSISGITNTALSGMRAQTMRIGAIANNVANSSTPDYARLNTSLTAAASGGVQATVSPTASDVDPATELTDLIEAEQANKANAVVFETGADMWEMLMSIKRD
;
A
#
# COMPACT_ATOMS: atom_id res chain seq x y z
N MET A 1 -6.72 5.93 19.61
CA MET A 1 -5.64 6.15 18.65
C MET A 1 -5.38 7.64 18.51
N SER A 2 -4.12 8.06 18.53
CA SER A 2 -3.75 9.47 18.36
C SER A 2 -3.80 9.88 16.88
N ILE A 3 -3.76 11.20 16.62
CA ILE A 3 -3.67 11.73 15.26
C ILE A 3 -2.36 11.23 14.61
N SER A 4 -1.26 11.23 15.36
CA SER A 4 0.02 10.67 14.93
C SER A 4 -0.10 9.19 14.55
N GLY A 5 -0.83 8.42 15.36
CA GLY A 5 -1.10 7.00 15.10
C GLY A 5 -1.89 6.80 13.82
N ILE A 6 -2.89 7.66 13.56
CA ILE A 6 -3.71 7.59 12.34
C ILE A 6 -2.84 7.87 11.11
N THR A 7 -2.03 8.92 11.14
CA THR A 7 -1.15 9.26 10.01
C THR A 7 -0.09 8.20 9.77
N ASN A 8 0.50 7.64 10.82
CA ASN A 8 1.48 6.57 10.70
C ASN A 8 0.86 5.29 10.14
N THR A 9 -0.37 4.95 10.56
CA THR A 9 -1.10 3.81 10.03
C THR A 9 -1.38 3.99 8.53
N ALA A 10 -1.84 5.18 8.14
CA ALA A 10 -2.08 5.50 6.73
C ALA A 10 -0.79 5.43 5.91
N LEU A 11 0.32 5.93 6.44
CA LEU A 11 1.61 5.87 5.78
C LEU A 11 2.08 4.43 5.58
N SER A 12 1.88 3.56 6.58
CA SER A 12 2.22 2.15 6.46
C SER A 12 1.42 1.47 5.34
N GLY A 13 0.14 1.83 5.21
CA GLY A 13 -0.72 1.36 4.13
C GLY A 13 -0.23 1.81 2.75
N MET A 14 0.18 3.07 2.62
CA MET A 14 0.75 3.59 1.38
C MET A 14 2.05 2.88 1.00
N ARG A 15 2.92 2.63 1.96
CA ARG A 15 4.16 1.88 1.73
C ARG A 15 3.87 0.45 1.29
N ALA A 16 2.90 -0.20 1.91
CA ALA A 16 2.51 -1.55 1.55
C ALA A 16 1.96 -1.61 0.12
N GLN A 17 1.14 -0.64 -0.28
CA GLN A 17 0.61 -0.57 -1.65
C GLN A 17 1.71 -0.24 -2.66
N THR A 18 2.69 0.58 -2.29
CA THR A 18 3.85 0.86 -3.14
C THR A 18 4.64 -0.42 -3.41
N MET A 19 4.85 -1.26 -2.41
CA MET A 19 5.51 -2.56 -2.59
C MET A 19 4.69 -3.47 -3.50
N ARG A 20 3.38 -3.49 -3.34
CA ARG A 20 2.47 -4.27 -4.18
C ARG A 20 2.54 -3.80 -5.64
N ILE A 21 2.50 -2.49 -5.88
CA ILE A 21 2.62 -1.91 -7.22
C ILE A 21 3.96 -2.29 -7.84
N GLY A 22 5.04 -2.25 -7.06
CA GLY A 22 6.36 -2.66 -7.51
C GLY A 22 6.40 -4.13 -7.94
N ALA A 23 5.76 -5.02 -7.19
CA ALA A 23 5.66 -6.44 -7.53
C ALA A 23 4.86 -6.64 -8.81
N ILE A 24 3.74 -5.93 -8.97
CA ILE A 24 2.91 -5.98 -10.18
C ILE A 24 3.71 -5.49 -11.39
N ALA A 25 4.42 -4.39 -11.27
CA ALA A 25 5.26 -3.85 -12.35
C ALA A 25 6.34 -4.86 -12.76
N ASN A 26 6.95 -5.54 -11.79
CA ASN A 26 7.94 -6.57 -12.06
C ASN A 26 7.31 -7.76 -12.80
N ASN A 27 6.11 -8.17 -12.41
CA ASN A 27 5.38 -9.24 -13.07
C ASN A 27 5.08 -8.88 -14.53
N VAL A 28 4.58 -7.69 -14.78
CA VAL A 28 4.27 -7.21 -16.13
C VAL A 28 5.52 -7.15 -16.99
N ALA A 29 6.60 -6.60 -16.44
CA ALA A 29 7.87 -6.47 -17.16
C ALA A 29 8.46 -7.84 -17.55
N ASN A 30 8.19 -8.87 -16.77
CA ASN A 30 8.72 -10.22 -16.99
C ASN A 30 7.68 -11.20 -17.52
N SER A 31 6.53 -10.72 -18.02
CA SER A 31 5.43 -11.59 -18.48
C SER A 31 5.85 -12.54 -19.62
N SER A 32 6.86 -12.16 -20.39
CA SER A 32 7.42 -12.98 -21.48
C SER A 32 8.75 -13.62 -21.13
N THR A 33 9.22 -13.50 -19.90
CA THR A 33 10.49 -14.07 -19.46
C THR A 33 10.30 -15.55 -19.14
N PRO A 34 11.04 -16.48 -19.78
CA PRO A 34 10.92 -17.89 -19.48
C PRO A 34 11.23 -18.18 -18.01
N ASP A 35 10.47 -19.08 -17.43
CA ASP A 35 10.64 -19.56 -16.05
C ASP A 35 10.51 -18.47 -14.97
N TYR A 36 9.92 -17.34 -15.32
CA TYR A 36 9.70 -16.28 -14.35
C TYR A 36 8.60 -16.70 -13.35
N ALA A 37 8.92 -16.57 -12.06
CA ALA A 37 7.97 -16.84 -10.98
C ALA A 37 7.22 -15.55 -10.63
N ARG A 38 5.91 -15.56 -10.83
CA ARG A 38 5.06 -14.41 -10.52
C ARG A 38 5.19 -14.04 -9.03
N LEU A 39 5.39 -12.76 -8.75
CA LEU A 39 5.45 -12.25 -7.39
C LEU A 39 4.05 -11.98 -6.87
N ASN A 40 3.80 -12.40 -5.65
CA ASN A 40 2.56 -12.13 -4.93
C ASN A 40 2.85 -11.33 -3.67
N THR A 41 1.97 -10.38 -3.37
CA THR A 41 2.10 -9.56 -2.16
C THR A 41 1.04 -9.97 -1.15
N SER A 42 1.49 -10.27 0.06
CA SER A 42 0.60 -10.54 1.20
C SER A 42 0.64 -9.36 2.15
N LEU A 43 -0.53 -8.96 2.63
CA LEU A 43 -0.66 -7.86 3.58
C LEU A 43 -1.08 -8.43 4.93
N THR A 44 -0.35 -8.08 5.97
CA THR A 44 -0.63 -8.53 7.33
C THR A 44 -0.67 -7.34 8.28
N ALA A 45 -1.50 -7.44 9.32
CA ALA A 45 -1.54 -6.41 10.35
C ALA A 45 -0.25 -6.46 11.17
N ALA A 46 0.37 -5.31 11.38
CA ALA A 46 1.55 -5.19 12.22
C ALA A 46 1.13 -5.09 13.69
N ALA A 47 1.92 -5.71 14.58
CA ALA A 47 1.64 -5.70 16.03
C ALA A 47 1.65 -4.28 16.60
N SER A 48 2.45 -3.39 16.03
CA SER A 48 2.56 -1.98 16.43
C SER A 48 1.49 -1.08 15.83
N GLY A 49 0.55 -1.65 15.07
CA GLY A 49 -0.44 -0.91 14.30
C GLY A 49 -0.02 -0.77 12.84
N GLY A 50 -1.01 -0.60 11.96
CA GLY A 50 -0.77 -0.49 10.54
C GLY A 50 -0.66 -1.84 9.84
N VAL A 51 -0.08 -1.83 8.65
CA VAL A 51 0.00 -3.00 7.79
C VAL A 51 1.44 -3.19 7.29
N GLN A 52 1.81 -4.44 7.09
CA GLN A 52 3.11 -4.81 6.55
C GLN A 52 2.91 -5.67 5.31
N ALA A 53 3.66 -5.38 4.26
CA ALA A 53 3.62 -6.13 3.02
C ALA A 53 4.80 -7.10 2.94
N THR A 54 4.54 -8.30 2.44
CA THR A 54 5.57 -9.28 2.15
C THR A 54 5.40 -9.72 0.70
N VAL A 55 6.45 -9.64 -0.09
CA VAL A 55 6.46 -10.05 -1.50
C VAL A 55 7.21 -11.37 -1.61
N SER A 56 6.58 -12.36 -2.24
CA SER A 56 7.19 -13.68 -2.42
C SER A 56 6.85 -14.25 -3.78
N PRO A 57 7.76 -15.05 -4.37
CA PRO A 57 7.47 -15.72 -5.64
C PRO A 57 6.43 -16.82 -5.48
N THR A 58 5.68 -17.07 -6.55
CA THR A 58 4.69 -18.13 -6.61
C THR A 58 5.02 -19.06 -7.78
N ALA A 59 4.31 -20.20 -7.85
CA ALA A 59 4.43 -21.10 -8.98
C ALA A 59 3.50 -20.72 -10.14
N SER A 60 2.77 -19.62 -10.02
CA SER A 60 1.79 -19.18 -11.03
C SER A 60 2.46 -18.40 -12.16
N ASP A 61 1.86 -18.47 -13.34
CA ASP A 61 2.27 -17.60 -14.46
C ASP A 61 1.65 -16.23 -14.31
N VAL A 62 2.25 -15.23 -14.99
CA VAL A 62 1.71 -13.88 -15.04
C VAL A 62 0.48 -13.86 -15.93
N ASP A 63 -0.62 -13.37 -15.37
CA ASP A 63 -1.87 -13.15 -16.11
C ASP A 63 -2.12 -11.64 -16.21
N PRO A 64 -2.04 -11.04 -17.41
CA PRO A 64 -2.20 -9.59 -17.57
C PRO A 64 -3.49 -9.04 -16.98
N ALA A 65 -4.60 -9.78 -17.10
CA ALA A 65 -5.88 -9.33 -16.56
C ALA A 65 -5.86 -9.27 -15.03
N THR A 66 -5.26 -10.26 -14.38
CA THR A 66 -5.07 -10.28 -12.93
C THR A 66 -4.16 -9.14 -12.48
N GLU A 67 -3.05 -8.92 -13.19
CA GLU A 67 -2.11 -7.85 -12.85
C GLU A 67 -2.77 -6.48 -12.98
N LEU A 68 -3.56 -6.26 -14.02
CA LEU A 68 -4.27 -5.00 -14.21
C LEU A 68 -5.30 -4.77 -13.09
N THR A 69 -6.08 -5.79 -12.75
CA THR A 69 -7.06 -5.72 -11.68
C THR A 69 -6.39 -5.41 -10.34
N ASP A 70 -5.29 -6.09 -10.04
CA ASP A 70 -4.52 -5.88 -8.83
C ASP A 70 -3.91 -4.47 -8.79
N LEU A 71 -3.48 -3.95 -9.93
CA LEU A 71 -2.94 -2.60 -10.03
C LEU A 71 -4.01 -1.55 -9.71
N ILE A 72 -5.20 -1.71 -10.28
CA ILE A 72 -6.34 -0.81 -10.02
C ILE A 72 -6.70 -0.85 -8.53
N GLU A 73 -6.76 -2.03 -7.95
CA GLU A 73 -7.06 -2.22 -6.53
C GLU A 73 -6.00 -1.56 -5.65
N ALA A 74 -4.72 -1.76 -5.97
CA ALA A 74 -3.61 -1.15 -5.23
C ALA A 74 -3.64 0.38 -5.33
N GLU A 75 -3.94 0.92 -6.51
CA GLU A 75 -4.07 2.36 -6.72
C GLU A 75 -5.21 2.94 -5.89
N GLN A 76 -6.37 2.28 -5.88
CA GLN A 76 -7.52 2.72 -5.09
C GLN A 76 -7.20 2.68 -3.58
N ALA A 77 -6.57 1.61 -3.13
CA ALA A 77 -6.17 1.48 -1.73
C ALA A 77 -5.15 2.56 -1.34
N ASN A 78 -4.22 2.88 -2.22
CA ASN A 78 -3.22 3.92 -1.99
C ASN A 78 -3.88 5.30 -1.87
N LYS A 79 -4.84 5.59 -2.74
CA LYS A 79 -5.60 6.85 -2.69
C LYS A 79 -6.41 6.96 -1.40
N ALA A 80 -7.04 5.88 -0.97
CA ALA A 80 -7.80 5.86 0.28
C ALA A 80 -6.89 6.16 1.48
N ASN A 81 -5.71 5.56 1.53
CA ASN A 81 -4.72 5.83 2.57
C ASN A 81 -4.21 7.26 2.53
N ALA A 82 -4.03 7.81 1.33
CA ALA A 82 -3.59 9.20 1.16
C ALA A 82 -4.63 10.18 1.70
N VAL A 83 -5.91 9.91 1.49
CA VAL A 83 -7.01 10.73 2.03
C VAL A 83 -7.02 10.68 3.56
N VAL A 84 -6.82 9.52 4.15
CA VAL A 84 -6.74 9.38 5.61
C VAL A 84 -5.52 10.15 6.15
N PHE A 85 -4.39 10.05 5.49
CA PHE A 85 -3.17 10.77 5.88
C PHE A 85 -3.41 12.28 5.86
N GLU A 86 -4.00 12.77 4.78
CA GLU A 86 -4.31 14.20 4.60
C GLU A 86 -5.30 14.70 5.66
N THR A 87 -6.35 13.92 5.91
CA THR A 87 -7.33 14.24 6.96
C THR A 87 -6.66 14.32 8.33
N GLY A 88 -5.75 13.39 8.63
CA GLY A 88 -4.99 13.40 9.88
C GLY A 88 -4.12 14.64 10.00
N ALA A 89 -3.47 15.07 8.93
CA ALA A 89 -2.67 16.27 8.88
C ALA A 89 -3.52 17.52 9.12
N ASP A 90 -4.70 17.60 8.50
CA ASP A 90 -5.64 18.70 8.67
C ASP A 90 -6.14 18.78 10.12
N MET A 91 -6.43 17.64 10.73
CA MET A 91 -6.85 17.57 12.13
C MET A 91 -5.74 18.05 13.06
N TRP A 92 -4.50 17.67 12.76
CA TRP A 92 -3.34 18.14 13.53
C TRP A 92 -3.18 19.65 13.45
N GLU A 93 -3.31 20.20 12.26
CA GLU A 93 -3.23 21.66 12.03
C GLU A 93 -4.31 22.39 12.80
N MET A 94 -5.54 21.87 12.76
CA MET A 94 -6.68 22.43 13.49
C MET A 94 -6.41 22.43 15.01
N LEU A 95 -5.87 21.32 15.51
CA LEU A 95 -5.54 21.18 16.94
C LEU A 95 -4.46 22.18 17.34
N MET A 96 -3.44 22.37 16.52
CA MET A 96 -2.37 23.33 16.76
C MET A 96 -2.90 24.78 16.76
N SER A 97 -3.88 25.05 15.90
CA SER A 97 -4.54 26.38 15.86
C SER A 97 -5.28 26.69 17.17
N ILE A 98 -5.99 25.71 17.70
CA ILE A 98 -6.69 25.85 19.00
C ILE A 98 -5.69 26.07 20.14
N LYS A 99 -4.59 25.34 20.13
CA LYS A 99 -3.57 25.44 21.17
C LYS A 99 -2.87 26.78 21.20
N ARG A 100 -2.82 27.48 20.08
CA ARG A 100 -2.20 28.81 19.96
C ARG A 100 -2.96 29.91 20.68
N ASP A 101 -4.27 29.76 20.78
CA ASP A 101 -5.16 30.71 21.42
C ASP A 101 -5.25 30.46 22.92
#